data_1597a557651f30be366971544dcc1818
#
_entry.id   1597a557651f30be366971544dcc1818
#
_cell.length_a   1.000
_cell.length_b   1.000
_cell.length_c   1.000
_cell.angle_alpha   90.00
_cell.angle_beta   90.00
_cell.angle_gamma   90.00
#
_symmetry.space_group_name_H-M   'P 1'
#
loop_
_entity.id
_entity.type
_entity.pdbx_description
1 polymer ?
#
loop_
_entity_poly.entity_id
_entity_poly.type
_entity_poly.pdbx_seq_one_letter_code
_entity_poly.pdbx_strand_id
1 'polypeptide(L)'
;MEQLTALAPNVDVYIIPDNLPPYRRHRRAPPERLTPADTFKTLGLLGLSTAVALGFAAIGLSEANVITVFILGVLFVSVCTGSRIYGAAASFFSVLLFNFFFTVPRFTLQFNDPGYAVTFAIMFAASFITSTLTVRAQRQARQSSLKAYRTEVLLETSQKLQQSETQDDIIRQMARQMQRLLGRTICLYLADGKTLGRPTVFPTPDAGTDTAPYITPGEQAVAEWVFRNNKHAGAGTDTLPGAKCLYLAVRSQDTVFAVAGIAMDLGGPLDVYDRNLLLAMLNEFALALERQQAAEARNRLFIQARQEQLRANLLRAVSHDLRTPLTSISGNASILMGGPELLDEKKKQQLYTDIYDDAMWLISLVENLLTVT
;
A
#
# COMPACT_ATOMS: atom_id res chain seq x y z
N MET A 1 34.39 -7.50 10.24
CA MET A 1 33.05 -7.47 10.84
C MET A 1 32.98 -8.21 12.17
N GLU A 2 33.52 -9.41 12.29
CA GLU A 2 33.59 -10.16 13.56
C GLU A 2 34.26 -9.42 14.73
N GLN A 3 35.17 -8.47 14.47
CA GLN A 3 35.83 -7.67 15.49
C GLN A 3 34.94 -6.55 16.09
N LEU A 4 33.93 -6.09 15.37
CA LEU A 4 32.99 -5.04 15.86
C LEU A 4 31.90 -5.63 16.76
N THR A 5 31.42 -6.84 16.47
CA THR A 5 30.44 -7.56 17.30
C THR A 5 31.05 -8.08 18.60
N ALA A 6 32.37 -8.33 18.63
CA ALA A 6 33.08 -8.74 19.85
C ALA A 6 33.31 -7.58 20.85
N LEU A 7 33.29 -6.33 20.39
CA LEU A 7 33.52 -5.15 21.22
C LEU A 7 32.23 -4.56 21.84
N ALA A 8 31.06 -4.98 21.39
CA ALA A 8 29.79 -4.45 21.88
C ALA A 8 28.70 -5.56 22.00
N PRO A 9 28.78 -6.44 22.98
CA PRO A 9 27.90 -7.60 23.12
C PRO A 9 26.42 -7.26 23.42
N ASN A 10 26.10 -5.99 23.71
CA ASN A 10 24.75 -5.53 24.06
C ASN A 10 24.18 -4.53 23.03
N VAL A 11 24.72 -4.47 21.81
CA VAL A 11 24.23 -3.58 20.76
C VAL A 11 23.81 -4.42 19.57
N ASP A 12 22.54 -4.36 19.20
CA ASP A 12 22.03 -4.94 17.97
C ASP A 12 22.59 -4.16 16.78
N VAL A 13 23.54 -4.76 16.04
CA VAL A 13 24.12 -4.17 14.83
C VAL A 13 23.24 -4.49 13.64
N TYR A 14 22.40 -3.54 13.23
CA TYR A 14 21.66 -3.63 11.98
C TYR A 14 22.56 -3.21 10.82
N ILE A 15 22.94 -4.16 10.00
CA ILE A 15 23.58 -3.88 8.69
C ILE A 15 22.46 -3.48 7.74
N ILE A 16 22.31 -2.18 7.49
CA ILE A 16 21.46 -1.67 6.40
C ILE A 16 22.30 -1.86 5.13
N PRO A 17 21.95 -2.81 4.22
CA PRO A 17 22.70 -2.96 2.98
C PRO A 17 22.55 -1.66 2.17
N ASP A 18 23.66 -1.09 1.75
CA ASP A 18 23.75 0.13 0.94
C ASP A 18 23.32 -0.10 -0.52
N ASN A 19 22.36 -1.00 -0.71
CA ASN A 19 21.69 -1.29 -1.99
C ASN A 19 20.45 -0.44 -2.22
N LEU A 20 20.27 0.63 -1.44
CA LEU A 20 19.40 1.71 -1.88
C LEU A 20 20.07 2.28 -3.13
N PRO A 21 19.39 2.31 -4.28
CA PRO A 21 19.88 3.01 -5.46
C PRO A 21 20.31 4.39 -4.98
N PRO A 22 21.48 4.91 -5.39
CA PRO A 22 22.06 6.12 -4.85
C PRO A 22 20.94 7.14 -4.71
N TYR A 23 20.67 7.54 -3.47
CA TYR A 23 19.64 8.53 -3.13
C TYR A 23 19.88 9.69 -4.10
N ARG A 24 19.14 9.70 -5.21
CA ARG A 24 19.26 10.76 -6.20
C ARG A 24 18.99 12.00 -5.40
N ARG A 25 20.10 12.71 -5.07
CA ARG A 25 20.07 14.05 -4.49
C ARG A 25 18.82 14.69 -5.00
N HIS A 26 17.94 15.13 -4.08
CA HIS A 26 16.73 15.87 -4.43
C HIS A 26 17.04 16.68 -5.69
N ARG A 27 16.49 16.26 -6.82
CA ARG A 27 16.53 17.11 -7.99
C ARG A 27 16.04 18.43 -7.46
N ARG A 28 16.93 19.42 -7.41
CA ARG A 28 16.55 20.80 -7.16
C ARG A 28 15.27 20.98 -7.94
N ALA A 29 14.22 21.45 -7.24
CA ALA A 29 12.95 21.74 -7.87
C ALA A 29 13.26 22.38 -9.24
N PRO A 30 12.66 21.94 -10.33
CA PRO A 30 12.98 22.48 -11.66
C PRO A 30 12.99 23.99 -11.54
N PRO A 31 13.99 24.68 -12.11
CA PRO A 31 14.09 26.13 -11.99
C PRO A 31 12.71 26.71 -12.33
N GLU A 32 12.19 27.58 -11.45
CA GLU A 32 10.90 28.24 -11.67
C GLU A 32 10.97 28.89 -13.05
N ARG A 33 10.32 28.29 -14.04
CA ARG A 33 10.33 28.83 -15.41
C ARG A 33 9.42 30.03 -15.44
N LEU A 34 9.97 31.14 -15.93
CA LEU A 34 9.17 32.32 -16.24
C LEU A 34 8.20 31.96 -17.37
N THR A 35 6.91 31.97 -17.07
CA THR A 35 5.87 31.70 -18.06
C THR A 35 5.28 33.03 -18.56
N PRO A 36 5.03 33.21 -19.86
CA PRO A 36 4.44 34.46 -20.35
C PRO A 36 3.07 34.73 -19.73
N ALA A 37 2.29 33.67 -19.45
CA ALA A 37 0.99 33.79 -18.81
C ALA A 37 1.08 34.41 -17.40
N ASP A 38 2.05 34.01 -16.59
CA ASP A 38 2.22 34.55 -15.23
C ASP A 38 2.80 35.96 -15.25
N THR A 39 3.59 36.29 -16.27
CA THR A 39 4.04 37.67 -16.51
C THR A 39 2.86 38.61 -16.81
N PHE A 40 1.93 38.19 -17.71
CA PHE A 40 0.72 38.98 -18.00
C PHE A 40 -0.19 39.11 -16.75
N LYS A 41 -0.37 38.05 -15.95
CA LYS A 41 -1.13 38.13 -14.69
C LYS A 41 -0.50 39.14 -13.73
N THR A 42 0.83 39.11 -13.58
CA THR A 42 1.56 40.01 -12.70
C THR A 42 1.40 41.46 -13.12
N LEU A 43 1.57 41.76 -14.42
CA LEU A 43 1.38 43.12 -14.96
C LEU A 43 -0.08 43.57 -14.80
N GLY A 44 -1.05 42.74 -15.11
CA GLY A 44 -2.47 43.05 -14.96
C GLY A 44 -2.84 43.35 -13.49
N LEU A 45 -2.38 42.54 -12.53
CA LEU A 45 -2.65 42.77 -11.13
C LEU A 45 -1.97 44.02 -10.56
N LEU A 46 -0.72 44.29 -10.95
CA LEU A 46 -0.06 45.52 -10.56
C LEU A 46 -0.71 46.76 -11.16
N GLY A 47 -1.13 46.68 -12.43
CA GLY A 47 -1.90 47.73 -13.10
C GLY A 47 -3.25 48.01 -12.40
N LEU A 48 -3.98 46.96 -12.05
CA LEU A 48 -5.22 47.04 -11.29
C LEU A 48 -4.99 47.69 -9.93
N SER A 49 -3.97 47.25 -9.19
CA SER A 49 -3.59 47.83 -7.89
C SER A 49 -3.26 49.32 -8.02
N THR A 50 -2.55 49.71 -9.07
CA THR A 50 -2.24 51.12 -9.37
C THR A 50 -3.49 51.94 -9.67
N ALA A 51 -4.43 51.40 -10.46
CA ALA A 51 -5.70 52.05 -10.75
C ALA A 51 -6.58 52.24 -9.51
N VAL A 52 -6.68 51.25 -8.64
CA VAL A 52 -7.37 51.38 -7.35
C VAL A 52 -6.71 52.38 -6.44
N ALA A 53 -5.38 52.37 -6.38
CA ALA A 53 -4.59 53.31 -5.59
C ALA A 53 -4.78 54.78 -6.07
N LEU A 54 -4.83 55.02 -7.39
CA LEU A 54 -5.14 56.34 -7.99
C LEU A 54 -6.56 56.77 -7.62
N GLY A 55 -7.53 55.86 -7.65
CA GLY A 55 -8.89 56.11 -7.17
C GLY A 55 -8.94 56.57 -5.71
N PHE A 56 -8.19 55.88 -4.84
CA PHE A 56 -8.08 56.27 -3.40
C PHE A 56 -7.45 57.63 -3.21
N ALA A 57 -6.38 57.96 -3.96
CA ALA A 57 -5.75 59.25 -3.94
C ALA A 57 -6.70 60.37 -4.44
N ALA A 58 -7.53 60.11 -5.48
CA ALA A 58 -8.52 61.06 -6.01
C ALA A 58 -9.64 61.40 -5.00
N ILE A 59 -9.99 60.46 -4.10
CA ILE A 59 -10.97 60.65 -3.04
C ILE A 59 -10.33 61.30 -1.79
N GLY A 60 -9.01 61.54 -1.81
CA GLY A 60 -8.28 62.17 -0.68
C GLY A 60 -7.93 61.25 0.47
N LEU A 61 -7.88 59.92 0.23
CA LEU A 61 -7.45 58.94 1.23
C LEU A 61 -5.95 59.06 1.48
N SER A 62 -5.51 58.67 2.70
CA SER A 62 -4.10 58.82 3.12
C SER A 62 -3.14 57.90 2.35
N GLU A 63 -1.88 58.28 2.27
CA GLU A 63 -0.82 57.48 1.65
C GLU A 63 -0.73 56.05 2.26
N ALA A 64 -1.04 55.88 3.53
CA ALA A 64 -1.09 54.57 4.20
C ALA A 64 -2.08 53.61 3.52
N ASN A 65 -3.24 54.12 3.10
CA ASN A 65 -4.25 53.30 2.39
C ASN A 65 -3.72 52.88 1.01
N VAL A 66 -3.03 53.74 0.29
CA VAL A 66 -2.38 53.47 -0.98
C VAL A 66 -1.32 52.38 -0.84
N ILE A 67 -0.46 52.48 0.18
CA ILE A 67 0.56 51.43 0.48
C ILE A 67 -0.09 50.10 0.74
N THR A 68 -1.20 50.05 1.49
CA THR A 68 -1.93 48.83 1.79
C THR A 68 -2.49 48.17 0.52
N VAL A 69 -2.98 48.95 -0.44
CA VAL A 69 -3.45 48.44 -1.76
C VAL A 69 -2.31 47.76 -2.53
N PHE A 70 -1.11 48.34 -2.53
CA PHE A 70 0.03 47.73 -3.20
C PHE A 70 0.49 46.43 -2.51
N ILE A 71 0.51 46.39 -1.17
CA ILE A 71 0.82 45.15 -0.42
C ILE A 71 -0.20 44.06 -0.76
N LEU A 72 -1.51 44.41 -0.82
CA LEU A 72 -2.57 43.51 -1.19
C LEU A 72 -2.40 43.05 -2.64
N GLY A 73 -2.05 43.92 -3.57
CA GLY A 73 -1.75 43.59 -4.95
C GLY A 73 -0.64 42.55 -5.11
N VAL A 74 0.47 42.73 -4.37
CA VAL A 74 1.60 41.78 -4.33
C VAL A 74 1.15 40.43 -3.74
N LEU A 75 0.28 40.45 -2.72
CA LEU A 75 -0.31 39.21 -2.19
C LEU A 75 -1.10 38.46 -3.26
N PHE A 76 -1.98 39.16 -4.03
CA PHE A 76 -2.74 38.55 -5.11
C PHE A 76 -1.83 38.01 -6.24
N VAL A 77 -0.77 38.73 -6.62
CA VAL A 77 0.22 38.23 -7.55
C VAL A 77 0.81 36.92 -7.05
N SER A 78 1.20 36.85 -5.77
CA SER A 78 1.82 35.68 -5.18
C SER A 78 0.84 34.49 -5.10
N VAL A 79 -0.45 34.75 -4.84
CA VAL A 79 -1.51 33.72 -4.85
C VAL A 79 -1.73 33.18 -6.27
N CYS A 80 -1.83 34.05 -7.27
CA CYS A 80 -2.18 33.67 -8.64
C CYS A 80 -1.02 33.02 -9.41
N THR A 81 0.24 33.38 -9.09
CA THR A 81 1.42 32.83 -9.78
C THR A 81 2.06 31.68 -9.03
N GLY A 82 1.92 31.62 -7.69
CA GLY A 82 2.55 30.60 -6.83
C GLY A 82 4.08 30.59 -6.89
N SER A 83 4.70 31.58 -7.50
CA SER A 83 6.13 31.69 -7.75
C SER A 83 6.77 32.77 -6.86
N ARG A 84 7.94 32.46 -6.28
CA ARG A 84 8.71 33.40 -5.48
C ARG A 84 9.33 34.52 -6.32
N ILE A 85 9.68 34.21 -7.58
CA ILE A 85 10.33 35.18 -8.48
C ILE A 85 9.34 36.28 -8.83
N TYR A 86 8.10 35.92 -9.22
CA TYR A 86 7.07 36.92 -9.54
C TYR A 86 6.66 37.74 -8.32
N GLY A 87 6.59 37.12 -7.13
CA GLY A 87 6.30 37.84 -5.89
C GLY A 87 7.40 38.84 -5.50
N ALA A 88 8.66 38.47 -5.64
CA ALA A 88 9.79 39.37 -5.37
C ALA A 88 9.83 40.53 -6.40
N ALA A 89 9.65 40.23 -7.69
CA ALA A 89 9.56 41.23 -8.74
C ALA A 89 8.38 42.19 -8.51
N ALA A 90 7.19 41.66 -8.19
CA ALA A 90 6.03 42.49 -7.86
C ALA A 90 6.24 43.37 -6.66
N SER A 91 6.93 42.90 -5.61
CA SER A 91 7.32 43.72 -4.43
C SER A 91 8.22 44.89 -4.84
N PHE A 92 9.20 44.65 -5.71
CA PHE A 92 10.09 45.68 -6.19
C PHE A 92 9.35 46.69 -7.08
N PHE A 93 8.58 46.24 -8.06
CA PHE A 93 7.82 47.09 -8.95
C PHE A 93 6.73 47.89 -8.22
N SER A 94 6.11 47.35 -7.17
CA SER A 94 5.10 48.06 -6.38
C SER A 94 5.70 49.30 -5.71
N VAL A 95 6.94 49.22 -5.20
CA VAL A 95 7.65 50.38 -4.63
C VAL A 95 7.94 51.44 -5.69
N LEU A 96 8.41 51.02 -6.88
CA LEU A 96 8.65 51.94 -7.98
C LEU A 96 7.38 52.63 -8.47
N LEU A 97 6.26 51.90 -8.59
CA LEU A 97 4.97 52.46 -8.96
C LEU A 97 4.45 53.43 -7.92
N PHE A 98 4.59 53.10 -6.62
CA PHE A 98 4.22 54.01 -5.55
C PHE A 98 5.04 55.28 -5.58
N ASN A 99 6.38 55.19 -5.73
CA ASN A 99 7.26 56.37 -5.84
C ASN A 99 6.85 57.23 -7.04
N PHE A 100 6.65 56.64 -8.21
CA PHE A 100 6.36 57.37 -9.43
C PHE A 100 5.02 58.10 -9.41
N PHE A 101 3.94 57.52 -8.89
CA PHE A 101 2.60 58.09 -8.95
C PHE A 101 2.19 58.90 -7.72
N PHE A 102 2.75 58.61 -6.52
CA PHE A 102 2.24 59.14 -5.26
C PHE A 102 3.24 60.02 -4.49
N THR A 103 4.55 59.87 -4.74
CA THR A 103 5.58 60.66 -4.06
C THR A 103 5.81 62.00 -4.77
N VAL A 104 6.03 63.07 -4.03
CA VAL A 104 6.33 64.40 -4.57
C VAL A 104 7.84 64.58 -4.75
N PRO A 105 8.33 65.00 -5.95
CA PRO A 105 7.59 65.42 -7.16
C PRO A 105 7.04 64.21 -7.95
N ARG A 106 5.74 64.24 -8.29
CA ARG A 106 5.07 63.16 -9.03
C ARG A 106 5.67 62.98 -10.42
N PHE A 107 5.55 61.73 -10.95
CA PHE A 107 6.08 61.31 -12.25
C PHE A 107 7.61 61.38 -12.39
N THR A 108 8.31 61.38 -11.25
CA THR A 108 9.77 61.25 -11.18
C THR A 108 10.13 60.09 -10.27
N LEU A 109 11.34 59.58 -10.40
CA LEU A 109 11.86 58.56 -9.47
C LEU A 109 12.71 59.17 -8.36
N GLN A 110 12.65 60.53 -8.23
CA GLN A 110 13.37 61.29 -7.16
C GLN A 110 12.46 61.42 -5.93
N PHE A 111 13.03 61.44 -4.77
CA PHE A 111 12.37 61.76 -3.50
C PHE A 111 13.25 62.75 -2.73
N ASN A 112 12.63 63.82 -2.27
CA ASN A 112 13.35 64.88 -1.54
C ASN A 112 13.32 64.70 -0.03
N ASP A 113 12.37 63.89 0.46
CA ASP A 113 12.22 63.63 1.89
C ASP A 113 12.86 62.28 2.27
N PRO A 114 13.83 62.22 3.16
CA PRO A 114 14.43 60.98 3.67
C PRO A 114 13.42 60.03 4.29
N GLY A 115 12.24 60.50 4.74
CA GLY A 115 11.16 59.67 5.28
C GLY A 115 10.62 58.66 4.28
N TYR A 116 10.61 58.99 2.96
CA TYR A 116 10.18 58.06 1.94
C TYR A 116 11.10 56.84 1.76
N ALA A 117 12.40 57.00 2.01
CA ALA A 117 13.33 55.88 1.97
C ALA A 117 12.96 54.79 2.99
N VAL A 118 12.56 55.20 4.20
CA VAL A 118 12.08 54.30 5.24
C VAL A 118 10.76 53.64 4.86
N THR A 119 9.81 54.43 4.29
CA THR A 119 8.51 53.90 3.79
C THR A 119 8.71 52.86 2.71
N PHE A 120 9.62 53.11 1.74
CA PHE A 120 9.93 52.16 0.67
C PHE A 120 10.54 50.87 1.18
N ALA A 121 11.47 50.96 2.13
CA ALA A 121 12.08 49.81 2.77
C ALA A 121 11.05 48.96 3.52
N ILE A 122 10.15 49.60 4.30
CA ILE A 122 9.09 48.91 5.03
C ILE A 122 8.08 48.27 4.05
N MET A 123 7.63 49.01 3.04
CA MET A 123 6.70 48.52 2.01
C MET A 123 7.28 47.32 1.25
N PHE A 124 8.54 47.41 0.85
CA PHE A 124 9.23 46.29 0.18
C PHE A 124 9.33 45.08 1.09
N ALA A 125 9.79 45.28 2.35
CA ALA A 125 9.92 44.19 3.30
C ALA A 125 8.58 43.52 3.60
N ALA A 126 7.53 44.32 3.85
CA ALA A 126 6.18 43.77 4.09
C ALA A 126 5.64 42.98 2.90
N SER A 127 5.78 43.53 1.69
CA SER A 127 5.34 42.87 0.46
C SER A 127 6.14 41.58 0.20
N PHE A 128 7.45 41.61 0.38
CA PHE A 128 8.31 40.44 0.17
C PHE A 128 8.06 39.34 1.19
N ILE A 129 7.90 39.69 2.47
CA ILE A 129 7.54 38.71 3.53
C ILE A 129 6.19 38.10 3.24
N THR A 130 5.18 38.93 2.96
CA THR A 130 3.81 38.45 2.64
C THR A 130 3.81 37.51 1.44
N SER A 131 4.51 37.87 0.37
CA SER A 131 4.66 37.02 -0.82
C SER A 131 5.32 35.69 -0.48
N THR A 132 6.43 35.72 0.25
CA THR A 132 7.18 34.53 0.62
C THR A 132 6.34 33.59 1.51
N LEU A 133 5.63 34.14 2.49
CA LEU A 133 4.74 33.37 3.36
C LEU A 133 3.58 32.74 2.58
N THR A 134 2.96 33.51 1.69
CA THR A 134 1.86 33.02 0.83
C THR A 134 2.28 31.82 -0.02
N VAL A 135 3.41 31.92 -0.72
CA VAL A 135 3.93 30.82 -1.53
C VAL A 135 4.31 29.62 -0.69
N ARG A 136 4.89 29.83 0.50
CA ARG A 136 5.17 28.72 1.43
C ARG A 136 3.90 28.03 1.91
N ALA A 137 2.89 28.81 2.33
CA ALA A 137 1.60 28.27 2.79
C ALA A 137 0.91 27.45 1.71
N GLN A 138 0.86 27.93 0.47
CA GLN A 138 0.30 27.19 -0.66
C GLN A 138 1.06 25.88 -0.94
N ARG A 139 2.37 25.90 -0.94
CA ARG A 139 3.20 24.69 -1.12
C ARG A 139 2.95 23.68 0.00
N GLN A 140 2.86 24.15 1.24
CA GLN A 140 2.59 23.31 2.40
C GLN A 140 1.17 22.71 2.32
N ALA A 141 0.16 23.50 1.99
CA ALA A 141 -1.22 23.04 1.82
C ALA A 141 -1.31 21.97 0.73
N ARG A 142 -0.66 22.18 -0.43
CA ARG A 142 -0.61 21.18 -1.51
C ARG A 142 0.09 19.90 -1.10
N GLN A 143 1.21 19.99 -0.39
CA GLN A 143 1.91 18.80 0.12
C GLN A 143 1.08 18.06 1.16
N SER A 144 0.37 18.77 2.04
CA SER A 144 -0.53 18.15 3.02
C SER A 144 -1.69 17.43 2.35
N SER A 145 -2.31 18.05 1.35
CA SER A 145 -3.39 17.43 0.55
C SER A 145 -2.92 16.15 -0.15
N LEU A 146 -1.73 16.16 -0.76
CA LEU A 146 -1.16 14.97 -1.40
C LEU A 146 -0.85 13.85 -0.38
N LYS A 147 -0.37 14.20 0.81
CA LYS A 147 -0.14 13.23 1.88
C LYS A 147 -1.46 12.64 2.40
N ALA A 148 -2.48 13.47 2.60
CA ALA A 148 -3.81 13.03 3.03
C ALA A 148 -4.42 12.06 2.02
N TYR A 149 -4.41 12.40 0.73
CA TYR A 149 -4.88 11.53 -0.34
C TYR A 149 -4.16 10.16 -0.36
N ARG A 150 -2.82 10.17 -0.20
CA ARG A 150 -2.05 8.92 -0.13
C ARG A 150 -2.49 8.05 1.05
N THR A 151 -2.65 8.65 2.23
CA THR A 151 -3.08 7.94 3.43
C THR A 151 -4.47 7.35 3.26
N GLU A 152 -5.39 8.10 2.67
CA GLU A 152 -6.76 7.67 2.37
C GLU A 152 -6.79 6.47 1.42
N VAL A 153 -6.04 6.55 0.30
CA VAL A 153 -5.95 5.44 -0.67
C VAL A 153 -5.37 4.18 -0.05
N LEU A 154 -4.31 4.30 0.75
CA LEU A 154 -3.72 3.15 1.43
C LEU A 154 -4.65 2.57 2.48
N LEU A 155 -5.34 3.40 3.26
CA LEU A 155 -6.31 2.95 4.26
C LEU A 155 -7.49 2.22 3.60
N GLU A 156 -8.06 2.80 2.53
CA GLU A 156 -9.13 2.16 1.75
C GLU A 156 -8.67 0.81 1.17
N THR A 157 -7.45 0.77 0.62
CA THR A 157 -6.87 -0.47 0.08
C THR A 157 -6.72 -1.52 1.16
N SER A 158 -6.12 -1.17 2.30
CA SER A 158 -5.92 -2.08 3.43
C SER A 158 -7.24 -2.61 3.99
N GLN A 159 -8.25 -1.74 4.18
CA GLN A 159 -9.58 -2.15 4.65
C GLN A 159 -10.26 -3.13 3.69
N LYS A 160 -10.22 -2.86 2.38
CA LYS A 160 -10.81 -3.75 1.38
C LYS A 160 -10.11 -5.11 1.31
N LEU A 161 -8.78 -5.12 1.44
CA LEU A 161 -8.00 -6.36 1.47
C LEU A 161 -8.26 -7.18 2.76
N GLN A 162 -8.51 -6.51 3.90
CA GLN A 162 -8.87 -7.20 5.14
C GLN A 162 -10.26 -7.86 5.10
N GLN A 163 -11.18 -7.34 4.30
CA GLN A 163 -12.53 -7.88 4.11
C GLN A 163 -12.57 -9.00 3.07
N SER A 164 -11.49 -9.22 2.33
CA SER A 164 -11.42 -10.26 1.32
C SER A 164 -11.19 -11.62 1.99
N GLU A 165 -12.09 -12.57 1.75
CA GLU A 165 -12.03 -13.90 2.36
C GLU A 165 -11.27 -14.91 1.49
N THR A 166 -11.22 -14.68 0.18
CA THR A 166 -10.59 -15.58 -0.78
C THR A 166 -9.40 -14.95 -1.48
N GLN A 167 -8.46 -15.78 -1.92
CA GLN A 167 -7.31 -15.34 -2.72
C GLN A 167 -7.75 -14.60 -3.99
N ASP A 168 -8.79 -15.07 -4.66
CA ASP A 168 -9.34 -14.45 -5.87
C ASP A 168 -9.91 -13.05 -5.61
N ASP A 169 -10.55 -12.85 -4.46
CA ASP A 169 -11.06 -11.53 -4.08
C ASP A 169 -9.93 -10.55 -3.82
N ILE A 170 -8.87 -11.00 -3.14
CA ILE A 170 -7.66 -10.19 -2.90
C ILE A 170 -7.06 -9.74 -4.24
N ILE A 171 -6.91 -10.66 -5.21
CA ILE A 171 -6.36 -10.38 -6.54
C ILE A 171 -7.21 -9.35 -7.29
N ARG A 172 -8.53 -9.58 -7.35
CA ARG A 172 -9.46 -8.69 -8.07
C ARG A 172 -9.49 -7.29 -7.44
N GLN A 173 -9.50 -7.23 -6.12
CA GLN A 173 -9.54 -5.96 -5.40
C GLN A 173 -8.25 -5.17 -5.61
N MET A 174 -7.11 -5.82 -5.54
CA MET A 174 -5.82 -5.20 -5.79
C MET A 174 -5.69 -4.69 -7.22
N ALA A 175 -6.06 -5.52 -8.21
CA ALA A 175 -6.04 -5.13 -9.61
C ALA A 175 -6.91 -3.89 -9.87
N ARG A 176 -8.13 -3.84 -9.31
CA ARG A 176 -9.03 -2.69 -9.42
C ARG A 176 -8.42 -1.42 -8.81
N GLN A 177 -7.78 -1.54 -7.65
CA GLN A 177 -7.14 -0.38 -7.00
C GLN A 177 -5.94 0.13 -7.82
N MET A 178 -5.11 -0.78 -8.34
CA MET A 178 -4.00 -0.41 -9.22
C MET A 178 -4.49 0.24 -10.52
N GLN A 179 -5.58 -0.29 -11.12
CA GLN A 179 -6.19 0.32 -12.30
C GLN A 179 -6.73 1.73 -12.03
N ARG A 180 -7.40 1.94 -10.90
CA ARG A 180 -7.89 3.27 -10.49
C ARG A 180 -6.75 4.27 -10.31
N LEU A 181 -5.63 3.81 -9.73
CA LEU A 181 -4.46 4.66 -9.50
C LEU A 181 -3.76 5.03 -10.81
N LEU A 182 -3.56 4.04 -11.69
CA LEU A 182 -2.64 4.17 -12.83
C LEU A 182 -3.35 4.37 -14.17
N GLY A 183 -4.64 4.02 -14.28
CA GLY A 183 -5.38 4.01 -15.55
C GLY A 183 -4.79 3.05 -16.59
N ARG A 184 -4.16 1.93 -16.16
CA ARG A 184 -3.42 1.02 -17.03
C ARG A 184 -3.87 -0.41 -16.87
N THR A 185 -3.64 -1.24 -17.90
CA THR A 185 -3.83 -2.69 -17.83
C THR A 185 -2.84 -3.30 -16.84
N ILE A 186 -3.35 -4.19 -15.98
CA ILE A 186 -2.59 -4.85 -14.92
C ILE A 186 -2.56 -6.36 -15.20
N CYS A 187 -1.39 -6.97 -15.10
CA CYS A 187 -1.16 -8.41 -15.20
C CYS A 187 -0.67 -8.91 -13.84
N LEU A 188 -1.35 -9.89 -13.26
CA LEU A 188 -0.95 -10.48 -11.98
C LEU A 188 -0.61 -11.95 -12.17
N TYR A 189 0.58 -12.33 -11.72
CA TYR A 189 1.10 -13.70 -11.69
C TYR A 189 1.22 -14.14 -10.24
N LEU A 190 0.50 -15.17 -9.84
CA LEU A 190 0.61 -15.74 -8.50
C LEU A 190 1.74 -16.75 -8.42
N ALA A 191 2.41 -16.79 -7.29
CA ALA A 191 3.38 -17.84 -7.00
C ALA A 191 2.66 -19.17 -6.72
N ASP A 192 3.10 -20.21 -7.41
CA ASP A 192 2.72 -21.60 -7.14
C ASP A 192 3.99 -22.37 -6.77
N GLY A 193 4.28 -22.42 -5.48
CA GLY A 193 5.52 -22.97 -4.97
C GLY A 193 6.74 -22.21 -5.47
N LYS A 194 7.56 -22.85 -6.33
CA LYS A 194 8.79 -22.27 -6.90
C LYS A 194 8.63 -21.70 -8.31
N THR A 195 7.42 -21.68 -8.83
CA THR A 195 7.08 -21.23 -10.18
C THR A 195 5.98 -20.18 -10.15
N LEU A 196 5.79 -19.46 -11.26
CA LEU A 196 4.66 -18.58 -11.44
C LEU A 196 3.52 -19.31 -12.15
N GLY A 197 2.31 -19.08 -11.69
CA GLY A 197 1.08 -19.49 -12.37
C GLY A 197 0.82 -18.70 -13.65
N ARG A 198 -0.29 -19.01 -14.32
CA ARG A 198 -0.73 -18.24 -15.48
C ARG A 198 -1.12 -16.81 -15.09
N PRO A 199 -0.86 -15.80 -15.94
CA PRO A 199 -1.25 -14.43 -15.66
C PRO A 199 -2.76 -14.25 -15.66
N THR A 200 -3.26 -13.52 -14.68
CA THR A 200 -4.61 -12.95 -14.73
C THR A 200 -4.49 -11.51 -15.19
N VAL A 201 -5.09 -11.18 -16.33
CA VAL A 201 -5.01 -9.84 -16.93
C VAL A 201 -6.29 -9.07 -16.65
N PHE A 202 -6.14 -7.83 -16.20
CA PHE A 202 -7.20 -6.87 -15.94
C PHE A 202 -7.05 -5.70 -16.94
N PRO A 203 -7.78 -5.71 -18.06
CA PRO A 203 -7.69 -4.64 -19.06
C PRO A 203 -8.34 -3.36 -18.55
N THR A 204 -7.79 -2.21 -18.93
CA THR A 204 -8.45 -0.91 -18.74
C THR A 204 -9.69 -0.78 -19.64
N PRO A 205 -10.74 -0.08 -19.18
CA PRO A 205 -11.95 0.12 -19.99
C PRO A 205 -11.69 0.74 -21.36
N ASP A 206 -10.67 1.57 -21.45
CA ASP A 206 -10.30 2.31 -22.69
C ASP A 206 -9.33 1.54 -23.62
N ALA A 207 -8.72 0.46 -23.14
CA ALA A 207 -7.64 -0.24 -23.87
C ALA A 207 -8.14 -1.38 -24.77
N GLY A 208 -9.42 -1.45 -25.08
CA GLY A 208 -9.96 -2.57 -25.89
C GLY A 208 -9.78 -3.94 -25.21
N THR A 209 -10.44 -4.96 -25.73
CA THR A 209 -10.44 -6.32 -25.11
C THR A 209 -9.19 -7.14 -25.46
N ASP A 210 -8.21 -6.59 -26.20
CA ASP A 210 -7.03 -7.35 -26.62
C ASP A 210 -5.97 -7.42 -25.50
N THR A 211 -5.98 -8.53 -24.79
CA THR A 211 -4.99 -8.87 -23.75
C THR A 211 -3.81 -9.68 -24.29
N ALA A 212 -3.86 -10.16 -25.54
CA ALA A 212 -2.85 -11.03 -26.13
C ALA A 212 -1.43 -10.46 -26.09
N PRO A 213 -1.21 -9.13 -26.25
CA PRO A 213 0.14 -8.56 -26.18
C PRO A 213 0.85 -8.69 -24.84
N TYR A 214 0.10 -8.93 -23.75
CA TYR A 214 0.62 -9.00 -22.37
C TYR A 214 0.78 -10.44 -21.86
N ILE A 215 0.38 -11.46 -22.66
CA ILE A 215 0.42 -12.88 -22.27
C ILE A 215 1.43 -13.66 -23.14
N THR A 216 2.41 -12.99 -23.71
CA THR A 216 3.41 -13.64 -24.55
C THR A 216 4.44 -14.40 -23.70
N PRO A 217 5.09 -15.44 -24.25
CA PRO A 217 6.17 -16.16 -23.56
C PRO A 217 7.34 -15.23 -23.14
N GLY A 218 7.57 -14.14 -23.90
CA GLY A 218 8.57 -13.14 -23.54
C GLY A 218 8.20 -12.35 -22.28
N GLU A 219 6.94 -11.93 -22.16
CA GLU A 219 6.43 -11.24 -20.96
C GLU A 219 6.47 -12.16 -19.74
N GLN A 220 6.09 -13.44 -19.91
CA GLN A 220 6.17 -14.44 -18.84
C GLN A 220 7.61 -14.67 -18.37
N ALA A 221 8.57 -14.75 -19.29
CA ALA A 221 9.99 -14.91 -18.93
C ALA A 221 10.52 -13.74 -18.09
N VAL A 222 10.09 -12.50 -18.39
CA VAL A 222 10.43 -11.32 -17.59
C VAL A 222 9.80 -11.39 -16.20
N ALA A 223 8.53 -11.79 -16.10
CA ALA A 223 7.86 -12.00 -14.82
C ALA A 223 8.55 -13.08 -13.97
N GLU A 224 8.96 -14.21 -14.58
CA GLU A 224 9.71 -15.26 -13.89
C GLU A 224 11.10 -14.77 -13.43
N TRP A 225 11.76 -13.94 -14.22
CA TRP A 225 13.03 -13.34 -13.83
C TRP A 225 12.85 -12.46 -12.58
N VAL A 226 11.78 -11.63 -12.54
CA VAL A 226 11.43 -10.78 -11.38
C VAL A 226 11.14 -11.64 -10.16
N PHE A 227 10.40 -12.73 -10.33
CA PHE A 227 10.08 -13.67 -9.26
C PHE A 227 11.34 -14.29 -8.62
N ARG A 228 12.27 -14.78 -9.44
CA ARG A 228 13.50 -15.45 -8.97
C ARG A 228 14.52 -14.49 -8.37
N ASN A 229 14.65 -13.29 -8.94
CA ASN A 229 15.68 -12.33 -8.53
C ASN A 229 15.18 -11.30 -7.51
N ASN A 230 13.89 -11.26 -7.24
CA ASN A 230 13.26 -10.30 -6.31
C ASN A 230 13.60 -8.83 -6.66
N LYS A 231 13.71 -8.52 -7.96
CA LYS A 231 14.05 -7.19 -8.50
C LYS A 231 13.05 -6.82 -9.57
N HIS A 232 12.84 -5.51 -9.79
CA HIS A 232 12.00 -5.04 -10.87
C HIS A 232 12.70 -5.18 -12.23
N ALA A 233 11.92 -5.43 -13.28
CA ALA A 233 12.38 -5.52 -14.66
C ALA A 233 11.28 -5.12 -15.65
N GLY A 234 11.63 -4.97 -16.92
CA GLY A 234 10.72 -4.66 -18.00
C GLY A 234 10.72 -3.20 -18.41
N ALA A 235 9.64 -2.74 -18.99
CA ALA A 235 9.52 -1.41 -19.57
C ALA A 235 9.91 -0.30 -18.59
N GLY A 236 10.74 0.62 -19.04
CA GLY A 236 11.22 1.75 -18.24
C GLY A 236 12.24 1.41 -17.16
N THR A 237 12.85 0.22 -17.22
CA THR A 237 13.95 -0.20 -16.35
C THR A 237 15.22 -0.49 -17.16
N ASP A 238 16.36 -0.58 -16.49
CA ASP A 238 17.64 -0.99 -17.12
C ASP A 238 17.73 -2.53 -17.33
N THR A 239 16.77 -3.29 -16.80
CA THR A 239 16.73 -4.74 -16.88
C THR A 239 15.58 -5.18 -17.76
N LEU A 240 15.89 -5.88 -18.87
CA LEU A 240 14.92 -6.41 -19.84
C LEU A 240 13.95 -5.33 -20.36
N PRO A 241 14.44 -4.18 -20.86
CA PRO A 241 13.62 -3.03 -21.24
C PRO A 241 12.70 -3.28 -22.44
N GLY A 242 12.89 -4.37 -23.17
CA GLY A 242 12.09 -4.74 -24.34
C GLY A 242 10.68 -5.28 -24.02
N ALA A 243 10.35 -5.54 -22.78
CA ALA A 243 9.03 -5.95 -22.38
C ALA A 243 8.03 -4.77 -22.47
N LYS A 244 6.74 -5.07 -22.69
CA LYS A 244 5.66 -4.07 -22.71
C LYS A 244 5.23 -3.63 -21.33
N CYS A 245 5.37 -4.52 -20.34
CA CYS A 245 5.02 -4.27 -18.96
C CYS A 245 6.24 -3.93 -18.09
N LEU A 246 6.03 -3.10 -17.09
CA LEU A 246 6.88 -2.97 -15.93
C LEU A 246 6.49 -4.03 -14.91
N TYR A 247 7.43 -4.90 -14.54
CA TYR A 247 7.20 -5.99 -13.60
C TYR A 247 7.81 -5.67 -12.23
N LEU A 248 6.99 -5.86 -11.18
CA LEU A 248 7.34 -5.62 -9.78
C LEU A 248 6.99 -6.85 -8.94
N ALA A 249 7.92 -7.25 -8.08
CA ALA A 249 7.67 -8.33 -7.13
C ALA A 249 6.73 -7.88 -6.01
N VAL A 250 5.72 -8.70 -5.73
CA VAL A 250 4.82 -8.58 -4.59
C VAL A 250 5.40 -9.47 -3.49
N ARG A 251 6.06 -8.87 -2.53
CA ARG A 251 6.83 -9.60 -1.52
C ARG A 251 6.54 -9.13 -0.11
N SER A 252 6.58 -10.07 0.82
CA SER A 252 6.71 -9.79 2.26
C SER A 252 8.03 -10.40 2.74
N GLN A 253 8.86 -9.60 3.38
CA GLN A 253 10.23 -9.97 3.74
C GLN A 253 11.01 -10.52 2.52
N ASP A 254 11.45 -11.78 2.56
CA ASP A 254 12.21 -12.43 1.49
C ASP A 254 11.34 -13.32 0.57
N THR A 255 10.05 -13.47 0.87
CA THR A 255 9.14 -14.33 0.10
C THR A 255 8.37 -13.51 -0.93
N VAL A 256 8.43 -13.93 -2.19
CA VAL A 256 7.65 -13.34 -3.29
C VAL A 256 6.36 -14.16 -3.44
N PHE A 257 5.21 -13.53 -3.25
CA PHE A 257 3.88 -14.15 -3.34
C PHE A 257 3.26 -14.02 -4.73
N ALA A 258 3.63 -12.95 -5.44
CA ALA A 258 3.13 -12.66 -6.77
C ALA A 258 4.06 -11.72 -7.53
N VAL A 259 3.84 -11.57 -8.83
CA VAL A 259 4.47 -10.54 -9.66
C VAL A 259 3.39 -9.70 -10.32
N ALA A 260 3.47 -8.39 -10.19
CA ALA A 260 2.58 -7.45 -10.83
C ALA A 260 3.23 -6.84 -12.06
N GLY A 261 2.60 -7.01 -13.23
CA GLY A 261 2.94 -6.36 -14.49
C GLY A 261 2.01 -5.18 -14.76
N ILE A 262 2.57 -4.04 -15.10
CA ILE A 262 1.85 -2.80 -15.43
C ILE A 262 2.16 -2.43 -16.87
N ALA A 263 1.16 -2.36 -17.73
CA ALA A 263 1.33 -1.96 -19.13
C ALA A 263 1.88 -0.53 -19.23
N MET A 264 2.95 -0.37 -20.04
CA MET A 264 3.65 0.89 -20.19
C MET A 264 3.55 1.48 -21.61
N ASP A 265 2.87 0.77 -22.51
CA ASP A 265 2.72 1.10 -23.93
C ASP A 265 1.77 2.28 -24.19
N LEU A 266 0.73 2.44 -23.37
CA LEU A 266 -0.30 3.47 -23.52
C LEU A 266 -0.05 4.74 -22.66
N GLY A 267 1.10 4.87 -22.01
CA GLY A 267 1.38 6.02 -21.17
C GLY A 267 2.87 6.17 -20.90
N GLY A 268 3.34 7.38 -20.75
CA GLY A 268 4.74 7.67 -20.40
C GLY A 268 5.22 7.00 -19.12
N PRO A 269 6.46 7.25 -18.68
CA PRO A 269 7.00 6.71 -17.45
C PRO A 269 6.11 7.10 -16.26
N LEU A 270 6.00 6.17 -15.29
CA LEU A 270 5.26 6.45 -14.06
C LEU A 270 5.87 7.64 -13.31
N ASP A 271 5.03 8.55 -12.84
CA ASP A 271 5.49 9.62 -11.96
C ASP A 271 6.06 9.01 -10.67
N VAL A 272 7.02 9.71 -10.09
CA VAL A 272 7.68 9.29 -8.83
C VAL A 272 6.66 9.08 -7.71
N TYR A 273 5.61 9.90 -7.70
CA TYR A 273 4.53 9.82 -6.72
C TYR A 273 3.71 8.54 -6.89
N ASP A 274 3.25 8.25 -8.12
CA ASP A 274 2.45 7.06 -8.44
C ASP A 274 3.24 5.79 -8.18
N ARG A 275 4.54 5.79 -8.52
CA ARG A 275 5.44 4.67 -8.25
C ARG A 275 5.57 4.36 -6.75
N ASN A 276 5.72 5.39 -5.92
CA ASN A 276 5.84 5.20 -4.47
C ASN A 276 4.52 4.69 -3.84
N LEU A 277 3.39 5.20 -4.32
CA LEU A 277 2.08 4.74 -3.86
C LEU A 277 1.82 3.30 -4.30
N LEU A 278 2.15 2.97 -5.55
CA LEU A 278 2.09 1.62 -6.08
C LEU A 278 2.91 0.62 -5.25
N LEU A 279 4.17 0.96 -4.92
CA LEU A 279 5.01 0.11 -4.09
C LEU A 279 4.42 -0.11 -2.69
N ALA A 280 3.82 0.92 -2.10
CA ALA A 280 3.13 0.78 -0.82
C ALA A 280 1.90 -0.13 -0.93
N MET A 281 1.11 -0.02 -2.02
CA MET A 281 -0.03 -0.91 -2.28
C MET A 281 0.42 -2.36 -2.52
N LEU A 282 1.53 -2.59 -3.24
CA LEU A 282 2.08 -3.93 -3.43
C LEU A 282 2.52 -4.59 -2.11
N ASN A 283 3.02 -3.81 -1.16
CA ASN A 283 3.33 -4.32 0.17
C ASN A 283 2.07 -4.73 0.95
N GLU A 284 0.99 -3.94 0.89
CA GLU A 284 -0.31 -4.31 1.48
C GLU A 284 -0.88 -5.57 0.84
N PHE A 285 -0.75 -5.70 -0.48
CA PHE A 285 -1.15 -6.89 -1.22
C PHE A 285 -0.35 -8.13 -0.80
N ALA A 286 0.97 -8.01 -0.68
CA ALA A 286 1.83 -9.09 -0.19
C ALA A 286 1.41 -9.56 1.21
N LEU A 287 1.15 -8.61 2.12
CA LEU A 287 0.71 -8.92 3.48
C LEU A 287 -0.66 -9.61 3.51
N ALA A 288 -1.59 -9.21 2.63
CA ALA A 288 -2.89 -9.86 2.51
C ALA A 288 -2.76 -11.31 2.02
N LEU A 289 -1.92 -11.57 1.00
CA LEU A 289 -1.65 -12.92 0.50
C LEU A 289 -0.95 -13.79 1.56
N GLU A 290 0.02 -13.26 2.28
CA GLU A 290 0.70 -13.97 3.37
C GLU A 290 -0.29 -14.38 4.46
N ARG A 291 -1.17 -13.47 4.89
CA ARG A 291 -2.22 -13.77 5.88
C ARG A 291 -3.17 -14.86 5.40
N GLN A 292 -3.58 -14.80 4.14
CA GLN A 292 -4.48 -15.78 3.54
C GLN A 292 -3.83 -17.17 3.50
N GLN A 293 -2.58 -17.29 3.05
CA GLN A 293 -1.85 -18.56 3.03
C GLN A 293 -1.65 -19.11 4.45
N ALA A 294 -1.31 -18.26 5.42
CA ALA A 294 -1.18 -18.66 6.82
C ALA A 294 -2.51 -19.15 7.41
N ALA A 295 -3.63 -18.50 7.08
CA ALA A 295 -4.96 -18.89 7.50
C ALA A 295 -5.37 -20.26 6.92
N GLU A 296 -5.11 -20.50 5.63
CA GLU A 296 -5.35 -21.78 4.98
C GLU A 296 -4.51 -22.91 5.57
N ALA A 297 -3.21 -22.66 5.79
CA ALA A 297 -2.33 -23.65 6.40
C ALA A 297 -2.82 -24.02 7.81
N ARG A 298 -3.19 -23.03 8.63
CA ARG A 298 -3.75 -23.26 9.96
C ARG A 298 -5.05 -24.06 9.92
N ASN A 299 -5.93 -23.75 8.96
CA ASN A 299 -7.20 -24.47 8.81
C ASN A 299 -6.98 -25.95 8.43
N ARG A 300 -6.04 -26.20 7.51
CA ARG A 300 -5.65 -27.59 7.14
C ARG A 300 -5.14 -28.38 8.36
N LEU A 301 -4.24 -27.78 9.14
CA LEU A 301 -3.73 -28.41 10.34
C LEU A 301 -4.84 -28.67 11.39
N PHE A 302 -5.76 -27.73 11.55
CA PHE A 302 -6.91 -27.90 12.44
C PHE A 302 -7.81 -29.07 12.03
N ILE A 303 -8.11 -29.17 10.73
CA ILE A 303 -8.92 -30.30 10.21
C ILE A 303 -8.19 -31.63 10.43
N GLN A 304 -6.89 -31.72 10.15
CA GLN A 304 -6.09 -32.92 10.39
C GLN A 304 -6.08 -33.31 11.88
N ALA A 305 -5.82 -32.36 12.78
CA ALA A 305 -5.84 -32.62 14.21
C ALA A 305 -7.21 -33.09 14.70
N ARG A 306 -8.30 -32.53 14.15
CA ARG A 306 -9.66 -32.95 14.47
C ARG A 306 -9.96 -34.37 13.99
N GLN A 307 -9.49 -34.74 12.80
CA GLN A 307 -9.63 -36.12 12.29
C GLN A 307 -8.86 -37.12 13.14
N GLU A 308 -7.62 -36.82 13.51
CA GLU A 308 -6.83 -37.68 14.40
C GLU A 308 -7.48 -37.85 15.77
N GLN A 309 -8.04 -36.79 16.34
CA GLN A 309 -8.74 -36.85 17.61
C GLN A 309 -10.00 -37.71 17.54
N LEU A 310 -10.79 -37.59 16.48
CA LEU A 310 -11.95 -38.42 16.23
C LEU A 310 -11.55 -39.89 16.10
N ARG A 311 -10.48 -40.21 15.36
CA ARG A 311 -9.93 -41.55 15.21
C ARG A 311 -9.52 -42.14 16.58
N ALA A 312 -8.78 -41.37 17.39
CA ALA A 312 -8.34 -41.79 18.70
C ALA A 312 -9.53 -42.05 19.65
N ASN A 313 -10.56 -41.20 19.61
CA ASN A 313 -11.77 -41.39 20.43
C ASN A 313 -12.57 -42.61 19.98
N LEU A 314 -12.73 -42.86 18.70
CA LEU A 314 -13.38 -44.04 18.15
C LEU A 314 -12.65 -45.31 18.59
N LEU A 315 -11.32 -45.37 18.42
CA LEU A 315 -10.52 -46.53 18.85
C LEU A 315 -10.63 -46.80 20.34
N ARG A 316 -10.67 -45.72 21.16
CA ARG A 316 -10.85 -45.85 22.60
C ARG A 316 -12.24 -46.41 22.95
N ALA A 317 -13.31 -45.90 22.33
CA ALA A 317 -14.67 -46.37 22.55
C ALA A 317 -14.82 -47.86 22.12
N VAL A 318 -14.35 -48.18 20.93
CA VAL A 318 -14.37 -49.57 20.41
C VAL A 318 -13.58 -50.50 21.33
N SER A 319 -12.39 -50.10 21.81
CA SER A 319 -11.57 -50.91 22.70
C SER A 319 -12.27 -51.15 24.06
N HIS A 320 -13.00 -50.15 24.56
CA HIS A 320 -13.78 -50.26 25.78
C HIS A 320 -14.93 -51.25 25.61
N ASP A 321 -15.69 -51.09 24.54
CA ASP A 321 -16.88 -51.89 24.27
C ASP A 321 -16.53 -53.34 23.90
N LEU A 322 -15.37 -53.60 23.30
CA LEU A 322 -14.84 -54.96 23.10
C LEU A 322 -14.35 -55.61 24.39
N ARG A 323 -13.75 -54.83 25.32
CA ARG A 323 -13.16 -55.37 26.55
C ARG A 323 -14.21 -56.01 27.48
N THR A 324 -15.36 -55.35 27.59
CA THR A 324 -16.42 -55.78 28.54
C THR A 324 -16.93 -57.22 28.26
N PRO A 325 -17.41 -57.54 27.04
CA PRO A 325 -17.87 -58.91 26.72
C PRO A 325 -16.71 -59.90 26.70
N LEU A 326 -15.49 -59.52 26.26
CA LEU A 326 -14.31 -60.39 26.32
C LEU A 326 -13.94 -60.76 27.75
N THR A 327 -14.05 -59.85 28.68
CA THR A 327 -13.80 -60.11 30.11
C THR A 327 -14.86 -61.05 30.67
N SER A 328 -16.12 -60.87 30.32
CA SER A 328 -17.24 -61.75 30.69
C SER A 328 -17.06 -63.17 30.14
N ILE A 329 -16.79 -63.33 28.84
CA ILE A 329 -16.50 -64.62 28.20
C ILE A 329 -15.33 -65.31 28.87
N SER A 330 -14.21 -64.61 29.08
CA SER A 330 -13.02 -65.18 29.73
C SER A 330 -13.28 -65.57 31.16
N GLY A 331 -14.03 -64.76 31.92
CA GLY A 331 -14.42 -65.07 33.31
C GLY A 331 -15.31 -66.29 33.42
N ASN A 332 -16.37 -66.36 32.57
CA ASN A 332 -17.31 -67.49 32.55
C ASN A 332 -16.63 -68.80 32.09
N ALA A 333 -15.77 -68.71 31.10
CA ALA A 333 -14.97 -69.86 30.65
C ALA A 333 -14.00 -70.34 31.73
N SER A 334 -13.36 -69.44 32.48
CA SER A 334 -12.46 -69.76 33.55
C SER A 334 -13.18 -70.50 34.72
N ILE A 335 -14.41 -70.08 35.02
CA ILE A 335 -15.24 -70.78 36.07
C ILE A 335 -15.59 -72.21 35.60
N LEU A 336 -15.96 -72.41 34.34
CA LEU A 336 -16.25 -73.66 33.74
C LEU A 336 -15.03 -74.60 33.70
N MET A 337 -13.82 -74.09 33.53
CA MET A 337 -12.56 -74.86 33.52
C MET A 337 -12.04 -75.21 34.96
N GLY A 338 -12.32 -74.35 35.95
CA GLY A 338 -11.73 -74.47 37.28
C GLY A 338 -12.36 -75.46 38.21
N GLY A 339 -13.53 -76.07 37.88
CA GLY A 339 -14.20 -77.08 38.73
C GLY A 339 -15.65 -77.37 38.24
N PRO A 340 -15.80 -77.96 37.09
CA PRO A 340 -17.13 -78.25 36.53
C PRO A 340 -17.99 -79.14 37.39
N GLU A 341 -17.37 -79.96 38.23
CA GLU A 341 -18.09 -80.92 39.11
C GLU A 341 -18.77 -80.24 40.32
N LEU A 342 -18.37 -78.99 40.61
CA LEU A 342 -18.93 -78.23 41.72
C LEU A 342 -20.12 -77.36 41.34
N LEU A 343 -20.43 -77.31 40.08
CA LEU A 343 -21.48 -76.45 39.53
C LEU A 343 -22.74 -77.27 39.23
N ASP A 344 -23.88 -76.73 39.60
CA ASP A 344 -25.20 -77.25 39.19
C ASP A 344 -25.39 -77.13 37.66
N GLU A 345 -26.05 -78.10 37.05
CA GLU A 345 -26.31 -78.10 35.60
C GLU A 345 -27.03 -76.83 35.07
N LYS A 346 -27.91 -76.27 35.86
CA LYS A 346 -28.56 -75.02 35.58
C LYS A 346 -27.54 -73.82 35.48
N LYS A 347 -26.55 -73.84 36.41
CA LYS A 347 -25.51 -72.83 36.40
C LYS A 347 -24.55 -73.00 35.25
N LYS A 348 -24.17 -74.23 34.90
CA LYS A 348 -23.37 -74.50 33.70
C LYS A 348 -24.05 -74.02 32.45
N GLN A 349 -25.35 -74.35 32.30
CA GLN A 349 -26.12 -73.88 31.11
C GLN A 349 -26.21 -72.36 31.02
N GLN A 350 -26.34 -71.67 32.16
CA GLN A 350 -26.31 -70.20 32.21
C GLN A 350 -24.98 -69.64 31.69
N LEU A 351 -23.86 -70.16 32.18
CA LEU A 351 -22.53 -69.73 31.80
C LEU A 351 -22.25 -69.93 30.28
N TYR A 352 -22.72 -71.06 29.71
CA TYR A 352 -22.63 -71.28 28.28
C TYR A 352 -23.48 -70.29 27.46
N THR A 353 -24.67 -69.98 27.95
CA THR A 353 -25.54 -68.99 27.28
C THR A 353 -24.92 -67.61 27.34
N ASP A 354 -24.42 -67.19 28.50
CA ASP A 354 -23.76 -65.89 28.64
C ASP A 354 -22.52 -65.75 27.73
N ILE A 355 -21.71 -66.82 27.58
CA ILE A 355 -20.57 -66.81 26.66
C ILE A 355 -21.05 -66.71 25.19
N TYR A 356 -22.10 -67.42 24.82
CA TYR A 356 -22.63 -67.41 23.48
C TYR A 356 -23.23 -66.06 23.12
N ASP A 357 -24.00 -65.46 24.00
CA ASP A 357 -24.65 -64.16 23.80
C ASP A 357 -23.61 -63.05 23.68
N ASP A 358 -22.59 -63.01 24.55
CA ASP A 358 -21.48 -62.06 24.49
C ASP A 358 -20.66 -62.22 23.20
N ALA A 359 -20.43 -63.46 22.75
CA ALA A 359 -19.75 -63.75 21.47
C ALA A 359 -20.56 -63.28 20.25
N MET A 360 -21.89 -63.55 20.22
CA MET A 360 -22.77 -63.07 19.13
C MET A 360 -22.86 -61.54 19.09
N TRP A 361 -22.89 -60.89 20.26
CA TRP A 361 -22.85 -59.43 20.34
C TRP A 361 -21.53 -58.84 19.77
N LEU A 362 -20.37 -59.49 20.07
CA LEU A 362 -19.07 -59.09 19.51
C LEU A 362 -19.05 -59.21 17.97
N ILE A 363 -19.60 -60.31 17.43
CA ILE A 363 -19.68 -60.49 15.96
C ILE A 363 -20.49 -59.36 15.34
N SER A 364 -21.68 -59.08 15.88
CA SER A 364 -22.54 -58.00 15.41
C SER A 364 -21.85 -56.60 15.51
N LEU A 365 -21.11 -56.35 16.58
CA LEU A 365 -20.36 -55.10 16.72
C LEU A 365 -19.26 -54.96 15.67
N VAL A 366 -18.53 -56.02 15.35
CA VAL A 366 -17.49 -56.05 14.32
C VAL A 366 -18.10 -55.83 12.93
N GLU A 367 -19.22 -56.50 12.63
CA GLU A 367 -19.93 -56.34 11.36
C GLU A 367 -20.44 -54.90 11.16
N ASN A 368 -20.98 -54.28 12.21
CA ASN A 368 -21.40 -52.89 12.19
C ASN A 368 -20.23 -51.95 11.99
N LEU A 369 -19.06 -52.19 12.59
CA LEU A 369 -17.87 -51.41 12.37
C LEU A 369 -17.33 -51.50 10.95
N LEU A 370 -17.39 -52.68 10.33
CA LEU A 370 -16.95 -52.89 8.95
C LEU A 370 -17.88 -52.25 7.89
N THR A 371 -19.16 -52.06 8.24
CA THR A 371 -20.12 -51.38 7.33
C THR A 371 -20.03 -49.85 7.37
N VAL A 372 -19.38 -49.26 8.37
CA VAL A 372 -19.22 -47.80 8.53
C VAL A 372 -17.86 -47.29 7.99
N THR A 373 -16.94 -48.19 7.70
CA THR A 373 -15.63 -47.87 7.06
C THR A 373 -15.69 -47.97 5.57
#